data_ebb8f6fe77fdce0ec417c5e11ab9bc57
#
_entry.id   ebb8f6fe77fdce0ec417c5e11ab9bc57
#
_cell.length_a   1.000
_cell.length_b   1.000
_cell.length_c   1.000
_cell.angle_alpha   90.00
_cell.angle_beta   90.00
_cell.angle_gamma   90.00
#
_symmetry.space_group_name_H-M   'P 1'
#
loop_
_entity.id
_entity.type
_entity.pdbx_description
1 polymer ?
#
loop_
_entity_poly.entity_id
_entity_poly.type
_entity_poly.pdbx_seq_one_letter_code
_entity_poly.pdbx_strand_id
1 'polypeptide(L)'
;MIEFRDVRASYERSLPILKGVSFTIGDGEFVAFVGTNGAGKSTAMRLMNGLLKPDAGEVVIDGAPTTALKTSELARRVGFLFQNPDRQICCPTVREELLFGFKALGIADANAEARVDAIIGEFGFAPDDDPFLLNRGARQLLALASVAVLEPPVLVLDEPTTGLDFRECEKVMGIVRGIHKRGATVVMVCHDMEVVADYAKRCIVMSDGKVAADGPVFEVLRDRAVLERASLVPPQIVDISLTLAAESPRLAGTAVARADTV
;
A
#
# COMPACT_ATOMS: atom_id res chain seq x y z
N MET A 1 -2.91 2.66 14.70
CA MET A 1 -3.81 3.70 14.13
C MET A 1 -3.00 4.80 13.47
N ILE A 2 -3.40 5.28 12.27
CA ILE A 2 -2.74 6.37 11.51
C ILE A 2 -3.74 7.51 11.36
N GLU A 3 -3.32 8.75 11.69
CA GLU A 3 -4.18 9.92 11.58
C GLU A 3 -3.46 11.04 10.80
N PHE A 4 -4.15 11.62 9.83
CA PHE A 4 -3.77 12.86 9.13
C PHE A 4 -4.73 13.96 9.57
N ARG A 5 -4.19 15.08 10.07
CA ARG A 5 -4.96 16.22 10.61
C ARG A 5 -4.55 17.49 9.89
N ASP A 6 -5.36 17.94 8.91
CA ASP A 6 -5.13 19.12 8.05
C ASP A 6 -3.69 19.17 7.47
N VAL A 7 -3.21 18.05 6.95
CA VAL A 7 -1.82 17.88 6.51
C VAL A 7 -1.56 18.62 5.22
N ARG A 8 -0.56 19.50 5.23
CA ARG A 8 0.01 20.16 4.05
C ARG A 8 1.45 19.70 3.90
N ALA A 9 1.87 19.41 2.66
CA ALA A 9 3.23 18.97 2.38
C ALA A 9 3.66 19.35 0.97
N SER A 10 4.95 19.67 0.82
CA SER A 10 5.62 19.97 -0.44
C SER A 10 7.00 19.34 -0.46
N TYR A 11 7.57 19.10 -1.65
CA TYR A 11 9.00 18.82 -1.79
C TYR A 11 9.81 20.10 -1.91
N GLU A 12 9.21 21.10 -2.57
CA GLU A 12 9.73 22.46 -2.66
C GLU A 12 8.66 23.41 -2.12
N ARG A 13 9.05 24.39 -1.32
CA ARG A 13 8.12 25.31 -0.64
C ARG A 13 7.15 26.04 -1.58
N SER A 14 7.48 26.14 -2.87
CA SER A 14 6.66 26.81 -3.90
C SER A 14 5.57 25.93 -4.53
N LEU A 15 5.61 24.58 -4.33
CA LEU A 15 4.72 23.65 -5.00
C LEU A 15 4.04 22.72 -3.98
N PRO A 16 2.90 23.14 -3.39
CA PRO A 16 2.18 22.32 -2.43
C PRO A 16 1.57 21.09 -3.13
N ILE A 17 1.90 19.89 -2.62
CA ILE A 17 1.38 18.63 -3.12
C ILE A 17 0.17 18.18 -2.29
N LEU A 18 0.26 18.22 -0.96
CA LEU A 18 -0.90 18.01 -0.09
C LEU A 18 -1.44 19.35 0.39
N LYS A 19 -2.76 19.52 0.28
CA LYS A 19 -3.46 20.80 0.46
C LYS A 19 -4.51 20.74 1.57
N GLY A 20 -4.13 20.25 2.76
CA GLY A 20 -5.03 20.10 3.90
C GLY A 20 -5.78 18.77 3.87
N VAL A 21 -5.01 17.67 3.93
CA VAL A 21 -5.53 16.31 3.89
C VAL A 21 -5.82 15.82 5.30
N SER A 22 -7.03 15.28 5.52
CA SER A 22 -7.44 14.68 6.79
C SER A 22 -8.14 13.36 6.56
N PHE A 23 -7.69 12.31 7.26
CA PHE A 23 -8.32 11.00 7.34
C PHE A 23 -7.74 10.23 8.53
N THR A 24 -8.40 9.14 8.91
CA THR A 24 -7.91 8.20 9.93
C THR A 24 -7.96 6.78 9.39
N ILE A 25 -6.92 5.98 9.63
CA ILE A 25 -6.88 4.56 9.31
C ILE A 25 -6.78 3.80 10.64
N GLY A 26 -7.76 2.94 10.90
CA GLY A 26 -7.82 2.09 12.09
C GLY A 26 -6.83 0.93 12.02
N ASP A 27 -6.58 0.32 13.19
CA ASP A 27 -5.75 -0.88 13.26
C ASP A 27 -6.44 -2.05 12.55
N GLY A 28 -5.67 -2.82 11.77
CA GLY A 28 -6.17 -3.96 11.02
C GLY A 28 -7.02 -3.59 9.80
N GLU A 29 -7.10 -2.32 9.38
CA GLU A 29 -7.74 -1.97 8.11
C GLU A 29 -6.86 -2.32 6.91
N PHE A 30 -7.49 -2.65 5.78
CA PHE A 30 -6.84 -2.68 4.46
C PHE A 30 -7.40 -1.54 3.61
N VAL A 31 -6.60 -0.50 3.40
CA VAL A 31 -6.99 0.74 2.73
C VAL A 31 -6.20 0.91 1.44
N ALA A 32 -6.88 1.14 0.31
CA ALA A 32 -6.27 1.51 -0.95
C ALA A 32 -6.32 3.03 -1.16
N PHE A 33 -5.20 3.60 -1.59
CA PHE A 33 -5.11 4.97 -2.09
C PHE A 33 -5.09 4.96 -3.61
N VAL A 34 -6.06 5.60 -4.23
CA VAL A 34 -6.20 5.70 -5.68
C VAL A 34 -6.27 7.17 -6.13
N GLY A 35 -6.11 7.42 -7.42
CA GLY A 35 -6.14 8.76 -8.01
C GLY A 35 -5.07 8.96 -9.06
N THR A 36 -5.10 10.07 -9.77
CA THR A 36 -4.16 10.40 -10.84
C THR A 36 -2.71 10.50 -10.35
N ASN A 37 -1.78 10.41 -11.30
CA ASN A 37 -0.38 10.72 -11.03
C ASN A 37 -0.25 12.18 -10.58
N GLY A 38 0.56 12.40 -9.54
CA GLY A 38 0.69 13.72 -8.93
C GLY A 38 -0.39 14.11 -7.92
N ALA A 39 -1.43 13.29 -7.68
CA ALA A 39 -2.48 13.58 -6.69
C ALA A 39 -2.01 13.60 -5.23
N GLY A 40 -0.75 13.20 -4.95
CA GLY A 40 -0.17 13.24 -3.61
C GLY A 40 -0.14 11.89 -2.86
N LYS A 41 -0.51 10.77 -3.52
CA LYS A 41 -0.54 9.44 -2.89
C LYS A 41 0.79 9.02 -2.27
N SER A 42 1.86 8.94 -3.06
CA SER A 42 3.20 8.58 -2.57
C SER A 42 3.76 9.60 -1.57
N THR A 43 3.32 10.87 -1.66
CA THR A 43 3.66 11.90 -0.66
C THR A 43 3.02 11.58 0.69
N ALA A 44 1.74 11.20 0.71
CA ALA A 44 1.07 10.74 1.93
C ALA A 44 1.76 9.51 2.53
N MET A 45 2.16 8.53 1.69
CA MET A 45 2.91 7.35 2.15
C MET A 45 4.25 7.73 2.81
N ARG A 46 5.00 8.68 2.20
CA ARG A 46 6.30 9.14 2.74
C ARG A 46 6.18 9.94 4.05
N LEU A 47 5.03 10.52 4.31
CA LEU A 47 4.73 11.17 5.60
C LEU A 47 4.47 10.13 6.69
N MET A 48 3.86 8.97 6.36
CA MET A 48 3.61 7.89 7.32
C MET A 48 4.90 7.25 7.83
N ASN A 49 5.92 7.12 6.98
CA ASN A 49 7.20 6.51 7.39
C ASN A 49 8.28 7.54 7.80
N GLY A 50 7.93 8.83 7.83
CA GLY A 50 8.83 9.91 8.25
C GLY A 50 9.93 10.26 7.25
N LEU A 51 9.89 9.76 6.01
CA LEU A 51 10.80 10.17 4.92
C LEU A 51 10.48 11.59 4.43
N LEU A 52 9.27 12.07 4.70
CA LEU A 52 8.87 13.45 4.51
C LEU A 52 8.22 13.94 5.80
N LYS A 53 8.39 15.24 6.11
CA LYS A 53 7.70 15.89 7.21
C LYS A 53 6.63 16.84 6.68
N PRO A 54 5.48 16.98 7.35
CA PRO A 54 4.46 17.93 6.93
C PRO A 54 4.94 19.39 7.10
N ASP A 55 4.54 20.26 6.17
CA ASP A 55 4.77 21.72 6.26
C ASP A 55 3.81 22.36 7.27
N ALA A 56 2.57 21.80 7.38
CA ALA A 56 1.55 22.18 8.34
C ALA A 56 0.61 21.00 8.61
N GLY A 57 -0.12 21.06 9.70
CA GLY A 57 -0.92 19.94 10.18
C GLY A 57 -0.06 18.87 10.85
N GLU A 58 -0.62 17.70 11.07
CA GLU A 58 0.04 16.66 11.84
C GLU A 58 -0.26 15.27 11.26
N VAL A 59 0.76 14.40 11.21
CA VAL A 59 0.62 12.96 10.97
C VAL A 59 0.96 12.24 12.25
N VAL A 60 0.01 11.44 12.74
CA VAL A 60 0.14 10.70 14.02
C VAL A 60 0.10 9.21 13.74
N ILE A 61 1.04 8.45 14.32
CA ILE A 61 1.09 6.99 14.26
C ILE A 61 1.12 6.45 15.68
N ASP A 62 0.11 5.67 16.04
CA ASP A 62 -0.07 5.10 17.38
C ASP A 62 0.04 6.15 18.48
N GLY A 63 -0.64 7.29 18.27
CA GLY A 63 -0.70 8.40 19.23
C GLY A 63 0.55 9.29 19.26
N ALA A 64 1.58 9.00 18.45
CA ALA A 64 2.80 9.81 18.41
C ALA A 64 2.93 10.57 17.07
N PRO A 65 3.16 11.89 17.09
CA PRO A 65 3.43 12.66 15.87
C PRO A 65 4.70 12.17 15.16
N THR A 66 4.63 11.98 13.83
CA THR A 66 5.79 11.53 13.05
C THR A 66 6.96 12.52 13.10
N THR A 67 6.69 13.80 13.38
CA THR A 67 7.71 14.84 13.55
C THR A 67 8.50 14.71 14.84
N ALA A 68 7.95 14.04 15.86
CA ALA A 68 8.60 13.81 17.16
C ALA A 68 9.47 12.53 17.18
N LEU A 69 9.30 11.66 16.17
CA LEU A 69 10.00 10.39 16.06
C LEU A 69 11.13 10.45 15.03
N LYS A 70 12.19 9.67 15.27
CA LYS A 70 13.22 9.42 14.27
C LYS A 70 12.66 8.46 13.20
N THR A 71 13.16 8.56 11.96
CA THR A 71 12.76 7.64 10.87
C THR A 71 13.03 6.18 11.25
N SER A 72 14.10 5.87 11.98
CA SER A 72 14.40 4.52 12.47
C SER A 72 13.38 4.00 13.50
N GLU A 73 12.77 4.88 14.29
CA GLU A 73 11.70 4.51 15.25
C GLU A 73 10.39 4.25 14.50
N LEU A 74 10.09 5.08 13.49
CA LEU A 74 8.95 4.88 12.60
C LEU A 74 9.09 3.60 11.78
N ALA A 75 10.30 3.27 11.29
CA ALA A 75 10.55 2.05 10.51
C ALA A 75 10.32 0.74 11.30
N ARG A 76 10.30 0.79 12.64
CA ARG A 76 9.86 -0.35 13.48
C ARG A 76 8.35 -0.52 13.53
N ARG A 77 7.59 0.53 13.23
CA ARG A 77 6.12 0.54 13.28
C ARG A 77 5.51 0.43 11.89
N VAL A 78 6.18 1.02 10.89
CA VAL A 78 5.71 1.14 9.53
C VAL A 78 6.72 0.51 8.58
N GLY A 79 6.43 -0.71 8.14
CA GLY A 79 7.15 -1.35 7.04
C GLY A 79 6.75 -0.68 5.72
N PHE A 80 7.73 -0.40 4.87
CA PHE A 80 7.51 0.33 3.62
C PHE A 80 8.07 -0.45 2.43
N LEU A 81 7.22 -0.75 1.44
CA LEU A 81 7.61 -1.30 0.15
C LEU A 81 7.65 -0.19 -0.89
N PHE A 82 8.83 0.05 -1.47
CA PHE A 82 8.99 1.03 -2.54
C PHE A 82 8.48 0.49 -3.89
N GLN A 83 7.98 1.38 -4.73
CA GLN A 83 7.54 1.07 -6.10
C GLN A 83 8.63 0.37 -6.95
N ASN A 84 9.89 0.76 -6.77
CA ASN A 84 11.01 0.14 -7.45
C ASN A 84 11.84 -0.67 -6.44
N PRO A 85 11.87 -2.03 -6.55
CA PRO A 85 12.63 -2.89 -5.66
C PRO A 85 14.15 -2.62 -5.69
N ASP A 86 14.68 -2.14 -6.81
CA ASP A 86 16.11 -1.81 -6.95
C ASP A 86 16.57 -0.65 -6.04
N ARG A 87 15.62 0.11 -5.49
CA ARG A 87 15.91 1.16 -4.49
C ARG A 87 15.88 0.65 -3.05
N GLN A 88 15.44 -0.57 -2.86
CA GLN A 88 15.28 -1.18 -1.53
C GLN A 88 16.34 -2.24 -1.29
N ILE A 89 16.59 -3.09 -2.28
CA ILE A 89 17.56 -4.19 -2.23
C ILE A 89 18.98 -3.62 -2.23
N CYS A 90 19.82 -4.03 -1.24
CA CYS A 90 21.17 -3.50 -1.08
C CYS A 90 22.21 -4.57 -0.67
N CYS A 91 21.82 -5.79 -0.35
CA CYS A 91 22.72 -6.84 0.10
C CYS A 91 23.11 -7.81 -1.02
N PRO A 92 24.27 -8.50 -0.92
CA PRO A 92 24.78 -9.39 -1.97
C PRO A 92 24.07 -10.74 -2.02
N THR A 93 23.35 -11.15 -0.97
CA THR A 93 22.58 -12.41 -0.95
C THR A 93 21.18 -12.18 -0.42
N VAL A 94 20.26 -13.06 -0.82
CA VAL A 94 18.88 -13.08 -0.34
C VAL A 94 18.82 -13.15 1.19
N ARG A 95 19.61 -14.03 1.80
CA ARG A 95 19.65 -14.18 3.27
C ARG A 95 20.09 -12.90 3.95
N GLU A 96 21.15 -12.26 3.45
CA GLU A 96 21.66 -11.02 4.05
C GLU A 96 20.66 -9.88 3.89
N GLU A 97 19.94 -9.80 2.76
CA GLU A 97 18.88 -8.83 2.54
C GLU A 97 17.74 -8.98 3.56
N LEU A 98 17.32 -10.22 3.83
CA LEU A 98 16.27 -10.49 4.82
C LEU A 98 16.73 -10.21 6.26
N LEU A 99 17.99 -10.42 6.58
CA LEU A 99 18.58 -10.12 7.90
C LEU A 99 18.90 -8.63 8.07
N PHE A 100 19.01 -7.87 6.98
CA PHE A 100 19.43 -6.47 7.00
C PHE A 100 18.55 -5.61 7.89
N GLY A 101 17.21 -5.78 7.80
CA GLY A 101 16.25 -5.01 8.60
C GLY A 101 16.45 -5.17 10.11
N PHE A 102 16.69 -6.40 10.59
CA PHE A 102 16.97 -6.66 12.01
C PHE A 102 18.22 -5.92 12.47
N LYS A 103 19.29 -5.98 11.67
CA LYS A 103 20.57 -5.29 11.97
C LYS A 103 20.40 -3.78 11.93
N ALA A 104 19.79 -3.24 10.88
CA ALA A 104 19.65 -1.79 10.68
C ALA A 104 18.76 -1.13 11.74
N LEU A 105 17.73 -1.82 12.20
CA LEU A 105 16.82 -1.33 13.23
C LEU A 105 17.28 -1.67 14.65
N GLY A 106 18.37 -2.44 14.80
CA GLY A 106 18.84 -2.90 16.11
C GLY A 106 17.78 -3.74 16.84
N ILE A 107 17.07 -4.59 16.09
CA ILE A 107 16.10 -5.52 16.66
C ILE A 107 16.85 -6.77 17.12
N ALA A 108 16.93 -6.95 18.43
CA ALA A 108 17.47 -8.16 19.03
C ALA A 108 16.35 -9.23 19.04
N ASP A 109 16.31 -10.06 18.00
CA ASP A 109 15.38 -11.19 17.90
C ASP A 109 16.18 -12.49 17.86
N ALA A 110 16.10 -13.28 18.93
CA ALA A 110 16.77 -14.58 19.01
C ALA A 110 16.28 -15.58 17.93
N ASN A 111 15.10 -15.32 17.34
CA ASN A 111 14.50 -16.15 16.29
C ASN A 111 14.67 -15.55 14.88
N ALA A 112 15.45 -14.47 14.71
CA ALA A 112 15.61 -13.79 13.43
C ALA A 112 16.01 -14.76 12.29
N GLU A 113 17.00 -15.62 12.54
CA GLU A 113 17.43 -16.64 11.56
C GLU A 113 16.30 -17.62 11.21
N ALA A 114 15.56 -18.12 12.21
CA ALA A 114 14.45 -19.03 11.98
C ALA A 114 13.32 -18.37 11.21
N ARG A 115 13.03 -17.08 11.45
CA ARG A 115 12.05 -16.30 10.68
C ARG A 115 12.51 -16.09 9.25
N VAL A 116 13.79 -15.80 9.04
CA VAL A 116 14.39 -15.68 7.70
C VAL A 116 14.29 -17.02 6.95
N ASP A 117 14.62 -18.14 7.59
CA ASP A 117 14.51 -19.48 6.98
C ASP A 117 13.05 -19.80 6.60
N ALA A 118 12.10 -19.45 7.45
CA ALA A 118 10.66 -19.63 7.15
C ALA A 118 10.23 -18.78 5.95
N ILE A 119 10.63 -17.52 5.86
CA ILE A 119 10.34 -16.62 4.73
C ILE A 119 11.00 -17.14 3.44
N ILE A 120 12.27 -17.56 3.49
CA ILE A 120 12.97 -18.17 2.33
C ILE A 120 12.18 -19.36 1.80
N GLY A 121 11.71 -20.25 2.69
CA GLY A 121 10.90 -21.40 2.32
C GLY A 121 9.52 -21.01 1.76
N GLU A 122 8.82 -20.08 2.40
CA GLU A 122 7.48 -19.61 1.98
C GLU A 122 7.51 -18.95 0.59
N PHE A 123 8.53 -18.14 0.33
CA PHE A 123 8.65 -17.37 -0.91
C PHE A 123 9.37 -18.15 -2.02
N GLY A 124 10.07 -19.23 -1.66
CA GLY A 124 10.78 -20.12 -2.60
C GLY A 124 12.10 -19.53 -3.10
N PHE A 125 12.82 -18.80 -2.27
CA PHE A 125 14.14 -18.28 -2.59
C PHE A 125 15.25 -19.29 -2.32
N ALA A 126 16.39 -19.15 -3.01
CA ALA A 126 17.65 -19.73 -2.57
C ALA A 126 18.41 -18.70 -1.72
N PRO A 127 18.89 -19.06 -0.51
CA PRO A 127 19.47 -18.12 0.45
C PRO A 127 20.71 -17.39 -0.05
N ASP A 128 21.50 -18.06 -0.91
CA ASP A 128 22.78 -17.58 -1.41
C ASP A 128 22.68 -16.90 -2.79
N ASP A 129 21.46 -16.84 -3.37
CA ASP A 129 21.26 -16.15 -4.64
C ASP A 129 21.61 -14.66 -4.54
N ASP A 130 22.23 -14.15 -5.61
CA ASP A 130 22.45 -12.72 -5.79
C ASP A 130 21.12 -12.05 -6.18
N PRO A 131 20.58 -11.13 -5.33
CA PRO A 131 19.32 -10.44 -5.59
C PRO A 131 19.29 -9.67 -6.92
N PHE A 132 20.45 -9.17 -7.37
CA PHE A 132 20.54 -8.38 -8.59
C PHE A 132 20.47 -9.23 -9.87
N LEU A 133 20.64 -10.53 -9.77
CA LEU A 133 20.46 -11.50 -10.87
C LEU A 133 19.03 -12.04 -10.96
N LEU A 134 18.18 -11.79 -9.95
CA LEU A 134 16.77 -12.17 -9.97
C LEU A 134 15.99 -11.37 -11.03
N ASN A 135 14.95 -11.96 -11.59
CA ASN A 135 14.01 -11.21 -12.44
C ASN A 135 13.23 -10.17 -11.62
N ARG A 136 12.51 -9.28 -12.29
CA ARG A 136 11.79 -8.17 -11.63
C ARG A 136 10.77 -8.67 -10.60
N GLY A 137 9.98 -9.68 -10.93
CA GLY A 137 8.97 -10.24 -10.03
C GLY A 137 9.59 -10.84 -8.76
N ALA A 138 10.68 -11.59 -8.91
CA ALA A 138 11.42 -12.15 -7.77
C ALA A 138 12.05 -11.06 -6.91
N ARG A 139 12.59 -9.96 -7.50
CA ARG A 139 13.06 -8.79 -6.74
C ARG A 139 11.94 -8.09 -5.98
N GLN A 140 10.76 -7.94 -6.60
CA GLN A 140 9.60 -7.35 -5.92
C GLN A 140 9.16 -8.21 -4.73
N LEU A 141 9.14 -9.53 -4.90
CA LEU A 141 8.88 -10.47 -3.82
C LEU A 141 9.92 -10.40 -2.72
N LEU A 142 11.22 -10.31 -3.06
CA LEU A 142 12.29 -10.17 -2.08
C LEU A 142 12.17 -8.86 -1.29
N ALA A 143 11.88 -7.75 -1.98
CA ALA A 143 11.65 -6.47 -1.33
C ALA A 143 10.44 -6.51 -0.38
N LEU A 144 9.36 -7.20 -0.75
CA LEU A 144 8.23 -7.43 0.15
C LEU A 144 8.64 -8.33 1.34
N ALA A 145 9.38 -9.39 1.08
CA ALA A 145 9.86 -10.34 2.09
C ALA A 145 10.76 -9.66 3.14
N SER A 146 11.66 -8.76 2.70
CA SER A 146 12.58 -8.03 3.60
C SER A 146 11.85 -7.09 4.58
N VAL A 147 10.65 -6.64 4.21
CA VAL A 147 9.77 -5.88 5.12
C VAL A 147 8.91 -6.83 5.96
N ALA A 148 8.33 -7.85 5.32
CA ALA A 148 7.40 -8.79 5.97
C ALA A 148 8.05 -9.59 7.10
N VAL A 149 9.33 -9.93 6.97
CA VAL A 149 10.08 -10.70 7.98
C VAL A 149 10.19 -9.98 9.33
N LEU A 150 10.07 -8.65 9.32
CA LEU A 150 10.08 -7.83 10.53
C LEU A 150 8.71 -7.78 11.25
N GLU A 151 7.64 -8.27 10.60
CA GLU A 151 6.25 -8.26 11.10
C GLU A 151 5.80 -6.87 11.58
N PRO A 152 5.91 -5.84 10.76
CA PRO A 152 5.51 -4.50 11.17
C PRO A 152 3.98 -4.44 11.40
N PRO A 153 3.50 -3.70 12.43
CA PRO A 153 2.07 -3.54 12.66
C PRO A 153 1.35 -2.76 11.54
N VAL A 154 2.08 -1.96 10.79
CA VAL A 154 1.59 -1.25 9.60
C VAL A 154 2.46 -1.59 8.40
N LEU A 155 1.85 -1.97 7.29
CA LEU A 155 2.51 -2.24 6.01
C LEU A 155 2.04 -1.22 4.98
N VAL A 156 2.94 -0.38 4.49
CA VAL A 156 2.68 0.60 3.43
C VAL A 156 3.30 0.09 2.14
N LEU A 157 2.50 0.01 1.08
CA LEU A 157 2.87 -0.54 -0.21
C LEU A 157 2.69 0.54 -1.29
N ASP A 158 3.79 0.98 -1.90
CA ASP A 158 3.74 1.95 -3.00
C ASP A 158 3.79 1.18 -4.34
N GLU A 159 2.62 0.96 -4.95
CA GLU A 159 2.42 0.26 -6.22
C GLU A 159 3.05 -1.16 -6.26
N PRO A 160 2.66 -2.08 -5.38
CA PRO A 160 3.32 -3.37 -5.20
C PRO A 160 3.24 -4.30 -6.43
N THR A 161 2.29 -4.07 -7.33
CA THR A 161 1.98 -4.95 -8.49
C THR A 161 2.44 -4.36 -9.81
N THR A 162 3.00 -3.16 -9.82
CA THR A 162 3.39 -2.48 -11.07
C THR A 162 4.49 -3.22 -11.82
N GLY A 163 4.18 -3.60 -13.07
CA GLY A 163 5.11 -4.29 -13.97
C GLY A 163 5.30 -5.77 -13.66
N LEU A 164 4.39 -6.36 -12.90
CA LEU A 164 4.28 -7.80 -12.66
C LEU A 164 3.29 -8.43 -13.64
N ASP A 165 3.47 -9.69 -13.97
CA ASP A 165 2.45 -10.48 -14.65
C ASP A 165 1.34 -10.90 -13.67
N PHE A 166 0.26 -11.49 -14.20
CA PHE A 166 -0.89 -11.89 -13.39
C PHE A 166 -0.51 -12.87 -12.26
N ARG A 167 0.36 -13.85 -12.52
CA ARG A 167 0.76 -14.86 -11.52
C ARG A 167 1.65 -14.25 -10.45
N GLU A 168 2.54 -13.38 -10.83
CA GLU A 168 3.39 -12.62 -9.90
C GLU A 168 2.55 -11.69 -9.01
N CYS A 169 1.57 -11.02 -9.61
CA CYS A 169 0.61 -10.16 -8.89
C CYS A 169 -0.18 -10.97 -7.84
N GLU A 170 -0.77 -12.10 -8.24
CA GLU A 170 -1.48 -13.02 -7.35
C GLU A 170 -0.61 -13.48 -6.17
N LYS A 171 0.66 -13.83 -6.46
CA LYS A 171 1.61 -14.25 -5.44
C LYS A 171 1.91 -13.14 -4.44
N VAL A 172 2.25 -11.94 -4.91
CA VAL A 172 2.52 -10.75 -4.08
C VAL A 172 1.31 -10.42 -3.21
N MET A 173 0.13 -10.31 -3.83
CA MET A 173 -1.08 -9.93 -3.11
C MET A 173 -1.59 -11.03 -2.19
N GLY A 174 -1.37 -12.31 -2.52
CA GLY A 174 -1.64 -13.44 -1.63
C GLY A 174 -0.85 -13.33 -0.32
N ILE A 175 0.44 -12.97 -0.40
CA ILE A 175 1.31 -12.73 0.76
C ILE A 175 0.84 -11.52 1.57
N VAL A 176 0.53 -10.40 0.91
CA VAL A 176 -0.02 -9.19 1.57
C VAL A 176 -1.31 -9.52 2.32
N ARG A 177 -2.21 -10.29 1.70
CA ARG A 177 -3.44 -10.79 2.34
C ARG A 177 -3.13 -11.65 3.57
N GLY A 178 -2.10 -12.51 3.50
CA GLY A 178 -1.62 -13.31 4.64
C GLY A 178 -1.14 -12.44 5.80
N ILE A 179 -0.37 -11.39 5.53
CA ILE A 179 0.11 -10.41 6.51
C ILE A 179 -1.06 -9.68 7.16
N HIS A 180 -2.00 -9.19 6.35
CA HIS A 180 -3.22 -8.53 6.83
C HIS A 180 -4.07 -9.45 7.73
N LYS A 181 -4.26 -10.71 7.34
CA LYS A 181 -4.99 -11.70 8.16
C LYS A 181 -4.33 -11.97 9.52
N ARG A 182 -3.02 -11.73 9.67
CA ARG A 182 -2.32 -11.80 10.96
C ARG A 182 -2.49 -10.53 11.80
N GLY A 183 -3.27 -9.55 11.34
CA GLY A 183 -3.66 -8.35 12.09
C GLY A 183 -2.92 -7.07 11.70
N ALA A 184 -2.02 -7.11 10.73
CA ALA A 184 -1.35 -5.89 10.27
C ALA A 184 -2.33 -4.96 9.54
N THR A 185 -2.17 -3.66 9.76
CA THR A 185 -2.82 -2.62 8.95
C THR A 185 -2.11 -2.52 7.61
N VAL A 186 -2.85 -2.55 6.51
CA VAL A 186 -2.27 -2.43 5.16
C VAL A 186 -2.75 -1.15 4.50
N VAL A 187 -1.80 -0.38 4.00
CA VAL A 187 -2.04 0.85 3.22
C VAL A 187 -1.36 0.67 1.87
N MET A 188 -2.14 0.66 0.78
CA MET A 188 -1.64 0.35 -0.55
C MET A 188 -1.95 1.48 -1.53
N VAL A 189 -0.96 2.00 -2.23
CA VAL A 189 -1.17 2.78 -3.46
C VAL A 189 -1.28 1.80 -4.61
N CYS A 190 -2.35 1.89 -5.38
CA CYS A 190 -2.56 1.05 -6.54
C CYS A 190 -3.25 1.82 -7.66
N HIS A 191 -2.86 1.52 -8.92
CA HIS A 191 -3.51 2.06 -10.12
C HIS A 191 -4.43 1.05 -10.78
N ASP A 192 -4.32 -0.22 -10.41
CA ASP A 192 -5.17 -1.31 -10.90
C ASP A 192 -6.42 -1.42 -10.02
N MET A 193 -7.56 -1.04 -10.57
CA MET A 193 -8.83 -1.03 -9.83
C MET A 193 -9.38 -2.44 -9.58
N GLU A 194 -8.98 -3.44 -10.38
CA GLU A 194 -9.31 -4.84 -10.11
C GLU A 194 -8.61 -5.31 -8.82
N VAL A 195 -7.30 -5.03 -8.68
CA VAL A 195 -6.55 -5.31 -7.46
C VAL A 195 -7.14 -4.57 -6.26
N VAL A 196 -7.56 -3.32 -6.43
CA VAL A 196 -8.22 -2.55 -5.37
C VAL A 196 -9.51 -3.21 -4.93
N ALA A 197 -10.37 -3.61 -5.87
CA ALA A 197 -11.66 -4.24 -5.59
C ALA A 197 -11.49 -5.60 -4.88
N ASP A 198 -10.51 -6.41 -5.31
CA ASP A 198 -10.30 -7.76 -4.80
C ASP A 198 -9.70 -7.80 -3.38
N TYR A 199 -8.86 -6.80 -3.04
CA TYR A 199 -8.05 -6.88 -1.82
C TYR A 199 -8.39 -5.84 -0.76
N ALA A 200 -8.69 -4.59 -1.14
CA ALA A 200 -8.98 -3.54 -0.18
C ALA A 200 -10.45 -3.58 0.31
N LYS A 201 -10.68 -3.06 1.51
CA LYS A 201 -12.04 -2.90 2.05
C LYS A 201 -12.50 -1.45 2.04
N ARG A 202 -11.55 -0.52 2.06
CA ARG A 202 -11.77 0.92 2.04
C ARG A 202 -10.88 1.55 0.99
N CYS A 203 -11.40 2.56 0.32
CA CYS A 203 -10.71 3.29 -0.73
C CYS A 203 -10.70 4.78 -0.40
N ILE A 204 -9.52 5.39 -0.42
CA ILE A 204 -9.32 6.84 -0.33
C ILE A 204 -8.92 7.35 -1.71
N VAL A 205 -9.77 8.15 -2.31
CA VAL A 205 -9.53 8.76 -3.63
C VAL A 205 -8.85 10.10 -3.42
N MET A 206 -7.67 10.25 -4.01
CA MET A 206 -6.93 11.51 -3.98
C MET A 206 -7.02 12.22 -5.33
N SER A 207 -7.30 13.51 -5.31
CA SER A 207 -7.30 14.38 -6.48
C SER A 207 -6.77 15.76 -6.10
N ASP A 208 -5.85 16.31 -6.90
CA ASP A 208 -5.27 17.65 -6.72
C ASP A 208 -4.78 17.94 -5.29
N GLY A 209 -4.16 16.97 -4.64
CA GLY A 209 -3.61 17.10 -3.29
C GLY A 209 -4.64 17.10 -2.16
N LYS A 210 -5.86 16.64 -2.43
CA LYS A 210 -6.97 16.54 -1.47
C LYS A 210 -7.59 15.15 -1.49
N VAL A 211 -8.30 14.80 -0.43
CA VAL A 211 -9.20 13.64 -0.42
C VAL A 211 -10.48 14.02 -1.16
N ALA A 212 -10.75 13.34 -2.28
CA ALA A 212 -11.94 13.52 -3.09
C ALA A 212 -13.10 12.62 -2.64
N ALA A 213 -12.78 11.41 -2.15
CA ALA A 213 -13.71 10.48 -1.52
C ALA A 213 -12.97 9.56 -0.56
N ASP A 214 -13.68 9.04 0.43
CA ASP A 214 -13.19 8.11 1.44
C ASP A 214 -14.37 7.24 1.90
N GLY A 215 -14.29 5.93 1.68
CA GLY A 215 -15.38 5.02 2.03
C GLY A 215 -15.13 3.57 1.64
N PRO A 216 -16.14 2.70 1.82
CA PRO A 216 -16.09 1.32 1.35
C PRO A 216 -15.75 1.24 -0.14
N VAL A 217 -14.88 0.30 -0.53
CA VAL A 217 -14.43 0.13 -1.92
C VAL A 217 -15.64 -0.01 -2.86
N PHE A 218 -16.62 -0.84 -2.48
CA PHE A 218 -17.82 -1.06 -3.28
C PHE A 218 -18.60 0.24 -3.60
N GLU A 219 -18.72 1.15 -2.64
CA GLU A 219 -19.42 2.42 -2.84
C GLU A 219 -18.61 3.40 -3.68
N VAL A 220 -17.31 3.54 -3.34
CA VAL A 220 -16.41 4.50 -4.01
C VAL A 220 -16.21 4.14 -5.48
N LEU A 221 -15.97 2.85 -5.81
CA LEU A 221 -15.72 2.42 -7.18
C LEU A 221 -16.99 2.42 -8.05
N ARG A 222 -18.17 2.62 -7.50
CA ARG A 222 -19.45 2.78 -8.23
C ARG A 222 -19.88 4.24 -8.37
N ASP A 223 -19.24 5.17 -7.69
CA ASP A 223 -19.52 6.60 -7.82
C ASP A 223 -18.80 7.18 -9.06
N ARG A 224 -19.52 7.19 -10.19
CA ARG A 224 -19.01 7.73 -11.47
C ARG A 224 -18.49 9.15 -11.33
N ALA A 225 -19.17 10.01 -10.55
CA ALA A 225 -18.77 11.39 -10.40
C ALA A 225 -17.43 11.53 -9.63
N VAL A 226 -17.18 10.66 -8.66
CA VAL A 226 -15.89 10.57 -7.96
C VAL A 226 -14.80 10.07 -8.90
N LEU A 227 -15.06 8.98 -9.64
CA LEU A 227 -14.09 8.38 -10.55
C LEU A 227 -13.71 9.34 -11.69
N GLU A 228 -14.67 10.01 -12.30
CA GLU A 228 -14.44 11.01 -13.35
C GLU A 228 -13.58 12.17 -12.86
N ARG A 229 -13.88 12.73 -11.68
CA ARG A 229 -13.07 13.80 -11.07
C ARG A 229 -11.64 13.37 -10.77
N ALA A 230 -11.43 12.11 -10.44
CA ALA A 230 -10.12 11.53 -10.19
C ALA A 230 -9.47 10.91 -11.44
N SER A 231 -10.12 11.00 -12.62
CA SER A 231 -9.68 10.38 -13.88
C SER A 231 -9.38 8.88 -13.71
N LEU A 232 -10.24 8.18 -13.00
CA LEU A 232 -10.17 6.74 -12.74
C LEU A 232 -11.22 6.01 -13.57
N VAL A 233 -10.90 4.78 -13.97
CA VAL A 233 -11.83 3.86 -14.63
C VAL A 233 -12.23 2.80 -13.59
N PRO A 234 -13.53 2.50 -13.44
CA PRO A 234 -13.97 1.46 -12.52
C PRO A 234 -13.46 0.07 -12.97
N PRO A 235 -13.44 -0.94 -12.08
CA PRO A 235 -13.24 -2.33 -12.46
C PRO A 235 -14.23 -2.75 -13.56
N GLN A 236 -13.83 -3.64 -14.46
CA GLN A 236 -14.66 -4.07 -15.60
C GLN A 236 -16.02 -4.61 -15.15
N ILE A 237 -16.05 -5.43 -14.11
CA ILE A 237 -17.29 -6.00 -13.58
C ILE A 237 -18.22 -4.90 -13.02
N VAL A 238 -17.68 -3.87 -12.40
CA VAL A 238 -18.44 -2.73 -11.88
C VAL A 238 -19.00 -1.93 -13.03
N ASP A 239 -18.23 -1.63 -14.07
CA ASP A 239 -18.71 -0.87 -15.24
C ASP A 239 -19.81 -1.63 -15.98
N ILE A 240 -19.63 -2.93 -16.21
CA ILE A 240 -20.67 -3.80 -16.79
C ILE A 240 -21.94 -3.78 -15.92
N SER A 241 -21.79 -3.93 -14.60
CA SER A 241 -22.94 -3.96 -13.68
C SER A 241 -23.71 -2.64 -13.66
N LEU A 242 -23.00 -1.51 -13.71
CA LEU A 242 -23.62 -0.16 -13.77
C LEU A 242 -24.33 0.06 -15.10
N THR A 243 -23.73 -0.37 -16.21
CA THR A 243 -24.33 -0.25 -17.55
C THR A 243 -25.60 -1.10 -17.66
N LEU A 244 -25.55 -2.37 -17.23
CA LEU A 244 -26.72 -3.25 -17.23
C LEU A 244 -27.84 -2.72 -16.33
N ALA A 245 -27.52 -2.16 -15.18
CA ALA A 245 -28.53 -1.56 -14.29
C ALA A 245 -29.20 -0.33 -14.92
N ALA A 246 -28.46 0.46 -15.69
CA ALA A 246 -28.99 1.64 -16.40
C ALA A 246 -29.85 1.26 -17.59
N GLU A 247 -29.44 0.27 -18.41
CA GLU A 247 -30.13 -0.16 -19.62
C GLU A 247 -31.32 -1.09 -19.37
N SER A 248 -31.31 -1.82 -18.26
CA SER A 248 -32.32 -2.81 -17.89
C SER A 248 -32.85 -2.59 -16.49
N PRO A 249 -33.90 -1.77 -16.30
CA PRO A 249 -34.47 -1.49 -14.98
C PRO A 249 -34.92 -2.73 -14.20
N ARG A 250 -35.20 -3.86 -14.89
CA ARG A 250 -35.52 -5.15 -14.26
C ARG A 250 -34.31 -5.78 -13.52
N LEU A 251 -33.09 -5.43 -13.89
CA LEU A 251 -31.87 -5.90 -13.27
C LEU A 251 -31.42 -4.98 -12.13
N ALA A 252 -31.94 -3.76 -12.07
CA ALA A 252 -31.66 -2.84 -10.97
C ALA A 252 -32.09 -3.47 -9.62
N GLY A 253 -31.13 -3.64 -8.72
CA GLY A 253 -31.35 -4.30 -7.42
C GLY A 253 -31.09 -5.81 -7.39
N THR A 254 -30.78 -6.45 -8.51
CA THR A 254 -30.31 -7.84 -8.55
C THR A 254 -28.84 -7.98 -8.15
N ALA A 255 -28.35 -9.21 -7.95
CA ALA A 255 -26.94 -9.49 -7.68
C ALA A 255 -26.02 -8.96 -8.82
N VAL A 256 -26.46 -9.02 -10.08
CA VAL A 256 -25.70 -8.51 -11.24
C VAL A 256 -25.46 -7.01 -11.13
N ALA A 257 -26.47 -6.25 -10.70
CA ALA A 257 -26.36 -4.79 -10.54
C ALA A 257 -25.48 -4.39 -9.33
N ARG A 258 -25.07 -5.34 -8.51
CA ARG A 258 -24.26 -5.14 -7.29
C ARG A 258 -22.91 -5.83 -7.35
N ALA A 259 -22.54 -6.44 -8.49
CA ALA A 259 -21.26 -7.10 -8.64
C ALA A 259 -20.10 -6.08 -8.53
N ASP A 260 -19.09 -6.39 -7.78
CA ASP A 260 -17.89 -5.59 -7.53
C ASP A 260 -16.59 -6.38 -7.72
N THR A 261 -16.67 -7.71 -7.69
CA THR A 261 -15.57 -8.65 -7.93
C THR A 261 -16.04 -9.84 -8.76
N VAL A 262 -15.12 -10.57 -9.34
CA VAL A 262 -15.38 -11.83 -10.11
C VAL A 262 -15.41 -13.02 -9.17
#